data_ad881f70ecf6f3b36db76fa7a52ff4bb
#
_entry.id   ad881f70ecf6f3b36db76fa7a52ff4bb
#
_cell.length_a   1.000
_cell.length_b   1.000
_cell.length_c   1.000
_cell.angle_alpha   90.00
_cell.angle_beta   90.00
_cell.angle_gamma   90.00
#
_symmetry.space_group_name_H-M   'P 1'
#
loop_
_entity.id
_entity.type
_entity.pdbx_description
1 polymer ?
#
loop_
_entity_poly.entity_id
_entity_poly.type
_entity_poly.pdbx_seq_one_letter_code
_entity_poly.pdbx_strand_id
1 'polypeptide(L)'
;SSGFYLRLRAIGEGPKSIPWFEAPPENSLIRARNMMVKSGALNSVGEITEKGEQIVKFPINPRLGMALLTAKELGCLPAFALLLALTEDRSPIIYKDFKRDLISANQFKTSNKGNYSELDSDLRLLLSVWAYAKEESFSIDRCKYVGIHAIRCQEAEKLALRFCTIAKEENCSFEFPDMHDLSKVMLIAFSDQIAYLKSRGTKIYLSSSGAKLHLNKRSEVKDAKWVIPLKIVEKPIKGIVNLEMEFVTGIDENMITDVFQDSLEKKSEVILNPETRKVIRRNFNQLGEIKFNIKESESVSEQDISLAYTNELISENLTLKKWDSNVDSFLNRIEFINQNYPDYGLSPFDKGARDQLFKKVCSGAKSWKEIKNKEVLPVLMNLYSKEELELLERAAPKEIFLSNNKRAYRIVYNCTKALIRVKIQDLYDVHSHPRISFNNHLLTLEILAPNDRCVQITENLNEFWTGSYIQIKKELSGRYPKHEWR
;
A
#
# COMPACT_ATOMS: atom_id res chain seq x y z
N SER A 1 28.81 6.64 6.27
CA SER A 1 28.62 8.10 6.05
C SER A 1 28.24 8.85 7.34
N SER A 2 27.36 8.32 8.20
CA SER A 2 26.93 9.01 9.44
C SER A 2 28.07 9.23 10.45
N GLY A 3 28.95 8.24 10.63
CA GLY A 3 30.10 8.36 11.50
C GLY A 3 31.10 9.42 11.06
N PHE A 4 31.31 9.50 9.77
CA PHE A 4 32.16 10.53 9.19
C PHE A 4 31.54 11.94 9.37
N TYR A 5 30.24 12.06 9.11
CA TYR A 5 29.51 13.32 9.29
C TYR A 5 29.64 13.87 10.72
N LEU A 6 29.43 13.01 11.73
CA LEU A 6 29.53 13.42 13.14
C LEU A 6 30.95 13.80 13.53
N ARG A 7 31.97 13.06 13.06
CA ARG A 7 33.38 13.40 13.30
C ARG A 7 33.77 14.75 12.70
N LEU A 8 33.25 15.07 11.51
CA LEU A 8 33.48 16.40 10.92
C LEU A 8 32.89 17.49 11.80
N ARG A 9 31.67 17.31 12.29
CA ARG A 9 31.05 18.29 13.18
C ARG A 9 31.81 18.44 14.49
N ALA A 10 32.43 17.37 14.99
CA ALA A 10 33.25 17.42 16.22
C ALA A 10 34.51 18.27 16.05
N ILE A 11 35.07 18.39 14.84
CA ILE A 11 36.22 19.27 14.57
C ILE A 11 35.80 20.65 14.06
N GLY A 12 34.52 21.01 14.15
CA GLY A 12 34.00 22.29 13.69
C GLY A 12 33.75 22.43 12.17
N GLU A 13 33.94 21.36 11.43
CA GLU A 13 33.86 21.36 9.98
C GLU A 13 32.50 20.83 9.46
N GLY A 14 32.19 21.11 8.21
CA GLY A 14 31.01 20.59 7.52
C GLY A 14 31.35 19.79 6.28
N PRO A 15 30.41 18.98 5.76
CA PRO A 15 30.65 18.23 4.52
C PRO A 15 31.02 19.08 3.32
N LYS A 16 30.62 20.37 3.32
CA LYS A 16 30.88 21.30 2.21
C LYS A 16 32.29 21.93 2.28
N SER A 17 32.96 21.91 3.44
CA SER A 17 34.29 22.48 3.64
C SER A 17 35.43 21.54 3.25
N ILE A 18 35.13 20.28 2.92
CA ILE A 18 36.13 19.27 2.61
C ILE A 18 36.31 19.15 1.09
N PRO A 19 37.54 19.12 0.58
CA PRO A 19 37.84 18.81 -0.78
C PRO A 19 37.68 17.30 -1.03
N TRP A 20 36.47 16.89 -1.41
CA TRP A 20 36.18 15.48 -1.73
C TRP A 20 36.83 15.08 -3.07
N PHE A 21 37.43 13.92 -3.12
CA PHE A 21 37.75 13.27 -4.39
C PHE A 21 36.48 12.85 -5.14
N GLU A 22 35.50 12.30 -4.37
CA GLU A 22 34.17 11.99 -4.83
C GLU A 22 33.18 12.35 -3.69
N ALA A 23 32.34 13.34 -3.92
CA ALA A 23 31.41 13.83 -2.92
C ALA A 23 30.30 12.80 -2.65
N PRO A 24 29.97 12.52 -1.38
CA PRO A 24 28.85 11.64 -1.07
C PRO A 24 27.53 12.26 -1.57
N PRO A 25 26.57 11.43 -2.04
CA PRO A 25 25.27 11.90 -2.52
C PRO A 25 24.57 12.78 -1.47
N GLU A 26 24.01 13.91 -1.89
CA GLU A 26 23.37 14.88 -0.99
C GLU A 26 22.28 14.25 -0.12
N ASN A 27 21.47 13.38 -0.69
CA ASN A 27 20.45 12.63 0.05
C ASN A 27 21.03 11.74 1.17
N SER A 28 22.26 11.26 1.03
CA SER A 28 22.94 10.48 2.07
C SER A 28 23.42 11.36 3.23
N LEU A 29 23.85 12.58 2.92
CA LEU A 29 24.23 13.58 3.93
C LEU A 29 23.01 14.10 4.70
N ILE A 30 21.90 14.35 4.00
CA ILE A 30 20.64 14.76 4.62
C ILE A 30 20.13 13.66 5.58
N ARG A 31 20.12 12.40 5.14
CA ARG A 31 19.75 11.26 6.00
C ARG A 31 20.65 11.12 7.21
N ALA A 32 21.97 11.27 7.02
CA ALA A 32 22.94 11.22 8.12
C ALA A 32 22.68 12.36 9.13
N ARG A 33 22.48 13.58 8.67
CA ARG A 33 22.15 14.73 9.53
C ARG A 33 20.86 14.49 10.32
N ASN A 34 19.77 14.12 9.64
CA ASN A 34 18.49 13.89 10.28
C ASN A 34 18.56 12.79 11.34
N MET A 35 19.30 11.73 11.08
CA MET A 35 19.56 10.67 12.04
C MET A 35 20.32 11.20 13.27
N MET A 36 21.35 12.06 13.08
CA MET A 36 22.13 12.63 14.18
C MET A 36 21.32 13.63 14.99
N VAL A 37 20.46 14.43 14.35
CA VAL A 37 19.55 15.34 15.05
C VAL A 37 18.50 14.54 15.85
N LYS A 38 17.89 13.53 15.24
CA LYS A 38 16.90 12.67 15.92
C LYS A 38 17.50 11.93 17.12
N SER A 39 18.78 11.54 17.05
CA SER A 39 19.50 10.89 18.14
C SER A 39 19.97 11.85 19.24
N GLY A 40 19.83 13.15 19.04
CA GLY A 40 20.36 14.18 19.96
C GLY A 40 21.87 14.36 19.89
N ALA A 41 22.56 13.74 18.93
CA ALA A 41 23.99 13.97 18.71
C ALA A 41 24.29 15.34 18.08
N LEU A 42 23.32 15.88 17.34
CA LEU A 42 23.33 17.24 16.83
C LEU A 42 22.06 17.97 17.30
N ASN A 43 22.18 19.29 17.50
CA ASN A 43 21.02 20.13 17.72
C ASN A 43 20.26 20.41 16.39
N SER A 44 19.14 21.12 16.44
CA SER A 44 18.31 21.44 15.27
C SER A 44 19.06 22.25 14.20
N VAL A 45 20.04 23.06 14.60
CA VAL A 45 20.88 23.86 13.69
C VAL A 45 21.95 22.98 13.02
N GLY A 46 22.29 21.84 13.62
CA GLY A 46 23.27 20.88 13.10
C GLY A 46 24.65 21.03 13.74
N GLU A 47 24.73 21.66 14.92
CA GLU A 47 25.93 21.71 15.75
C GLU A 47 26.00 20.50 16.67
N ILE A 48 27.21 20.09 17.02
CA ILE A 48 27.42 18.93 17.89
C ILE A 48 26.99 19.24 19.33
N THR A 49 26.31 18.30 19.94
CA THR A 49 25.90 18.37 21.35
C THR A 49 26.95 17.69 22.26
N GLU A 50 26.87 17.86 23.56
CA GLU A 50 27.69 17.11 24.52
C GLU A 50 27.55 15.61 24.36
N LYS A 51 26.30 15.12 24.09
CA LYS A 51 26.03 13.72 23.76
C LYS A 51 26.74 13.32 22.47
N GLY A 52 26.74 14.17 21.45
CA GLY A 52 27.44 13.95 20.18
C GLY A 52 28.96 13.82 20.36
N GLU A 53 29.56 14.67 21.20
CA GLU A 53 30.98 14.60 21.55
C GLU A 53 31.35 13.28 22.27
N GLN A 54 30.46 12.80 23.13
CA GLN A 54 30.66 11.49 23.78
C GLN A 54 30.59 10.36 22.78
N ILE A 55 29.63 10.40 21.84
CA ILE A 55 29.47 9.40 20.79
C ILE A 55 30.71 9.30 19.89
N VAL A 56 31.32 10.44 19.53
CA VAL A 56 32.54 10.47 18.67
C VAL A 56 33.72 9.74 19.27
N LYS A 57 33.80 9.66 20.59
CA LYS A 57 34.90 8.95 21.28
C LYS A 57 34.90 7.43 21.04
N PHE A 58 33.74 6.87 20.72
CA PHE A 58 33.65 5.46 20.39
C PHE A 58 34.16 5.19 18.96
N PRO A 59 35.07 4.21 18.76
CA PRO A 59 35.59 3.86 17.44
C PRO A 59 34.62 2.96 16.64
N ILE A 60 33.31 3.21 16.74
CA ILE A 60 32.24 2.43 16.13
C ILE A 60 31.24 3.34 15.42
N ASN A 61 30.21 2.75 14.82
CA ASN A 61 29.13 3.51 14.22
C ASN A 61 28.43 4.41 15.27
N PRO A 62 28.16 5.70 15.00
CA PRO A 62 27.50 6.60 15.96
C PRO A 62 26.20 6.07 16.55
N ARG A 63 25.42 5.30 15.79
CA ARG A 63 24.21 4.64 16.31
C ARG A 63 24.53 3.67 17.44
N LEU A 64 25.58 2.89 17.29
CA LEU A 64 26.05 1.97 18.33
C LEU A 64 26.61 2.74 19.54
N GLY A 65 27.34 3.84 19.29
CA GLY A 65 27.78 4.75 20.35
C GLY A 65 26.62 5.35 21.14
N MET A 66 25.56 5.76 20.43
CA MET A 66 24.33 6.22 21.08
C MET A 66 23.67 5.11 21.92
N ALA A 67 23.61 3.88 21.39
CA ALA A 67 23.05 2.75 22.11
C ALA A 67 23.84 2.46 23.41
N LEU A 68 25.16 2.57 23.39
CA LEU A 68 26.00 2.47 24.60
C LEU A 68 25.69 3.54 25.63
N LEU A 69 25.50 4.80 25.20
CA LEU A 69 25.13 5.88 26.13
C LEU A 69 23.72 5.66 26.69
N THR A 70 22.78 5.21 25.88
CA THR A 70 21.43 4.84 26.35
C THR A 70 21.49 3.67 27.35
N ALA A 71 22.33 2.67 27.09
CA ALA A 71 22.55 1.56 28.01
C ALA A 71 23.15 2.03 29.34
N LYS A 72 24.01 3.05 29.33
CA LYS A 72 24.54 3.70 30.55
C LYS A 72 23.41 4.38 31.33
N GLU A 73 22.58 5.18 30.66
CA GLU A 73 21.42 5.84 31.26
C GLU A 73 20.45 4.87 31.94
N LEU A 74 20.31 3.64 31.37
CA LEU A 74 19.45 2.56 31.88
C LEU A 74 20.18 1.58 32.84
N GLY A 75 21.46 1.82 33.16
CA GLY A 75 22.20 1.00 34.09
C GLY A 75 22.63 -0.38 33.61
N CYS A 76 22.56 -0.65 32.31
CA CYS A 76 22.90 -1.95 31.71
C CYS A 76 24.07 -1.88 30.71
N LEU A 77 24.91 -0.81 30.82
CA LEU A 77 26.02 -0.59 29.90
C LEU A 77 27.00 -1.77 29.79
N PRO A 78 27.50 -2.41 30.86
CA PRO A 78 28.47 -3.49 30.72
C PRO A 78 27.94 -4.65 29.86
N ALA A 79 26.70 -5.06 30.11
CA ALA A 79 26.08 -6.16 29.35
C ALA A 79 25.83 -5.77 27.89
N PHE A 80 25.36 -4.56 27.62
CA PHE A 80 25.13 -4.07 26.26
C PHE A 80 26.45 -3.88 25.50
N ALA A 81 27.48 -3.39 26.14
CA ALA A 81 28.83 -3.27 25.58
C ALA A 81 29.40 -4.65 25.19
N LEU A 82 29.20 -5.67 26.03
CA LEU A 82 29.56 -7.04 25.73
C LEU A 82 28.79 -7.59 24.53
N LEU A 83 27.48 -7.36 24.47
CA LEU A 83 26.67 -7.74 23.32
C LEU A 83 27.20 -7.14 22.02
N LEU A 84 27.45 -5.82 22.00
CA LEU A 84 27.99 -5.17 20.82
C LEU A 84 29.32 -5.77 20.42
N ALA A 85 30.22 -5.99 21.38
CA ALA A 85 31.52 -6.58 21.11
C ALA A 85 31.43 -8.02 20.52
N LEU A 86 30.43 -8.81 20.96
CA LEU A 86 30.19 -10.16 20.44
C LEU A 86 29.60 -10.14 18.99
N THR A 87 29.07 -8.97 18.53
CA THR A 87 28.47 -8.83 17.20
C THR A 87 29.35 -8.07 16.21
N GLU A 88 30.44 -7.43 16.64
CA GLU A 88 31.31 -6.59 15.78
C GLU A 88 32.15 -7.41 14.84
N ASP A 89 32.65 -8.56 15.26
CA ASP A 89 33.45 -9.48 14.45
C ASP A 89 32.64 -10.74 14.07
N ARG A 90 33.32 -11.78 13.67
CA ARG A 90 32.70 -13.07 13.35
C ARG A 90 32.04 -13.66 14.59
N SER A 91 30.86 -14.23 14.41
CA SER A 91 30.10 -14.89 15.48
C SER A 91 31.01 -15.82 16.34
N PRO A 92 30.92 -15.77 17.67
CA PRO A 92 31.61 -16.73 18.53
C PRO A 92 31.01 -18.13 18.43
N ILE A 93 29.88 -18.32 17.77
CA ILE A 93 29.19 -19.60 17.61
C ILE A 93 29.69 -20.29 16.35
N ILE A 94 30.19 -21.54 16.50
CA ILE A 94 30.54 -22.45 15.43
C ILE A 94 29.29 -23.31 15.14
N TYR A 95 28.37 -22.79 14.34
CA TYR A 95 27.02 -23.36 14.15
C TYR A 95 27.01 -24.84 13.74
N LYS A 96 28.02 -25.34 13.06
CA LYS A 96 28.14 -26.75 12.65
C LYS A 96 28.23 -27.69 13.85
N ASP A 97 28.92 -27.25 14.92
CA ASP A 97 29.24 -28.06 16.08
C ASP A 97 28.50 -27.58 17.34
N PHE A 98 27.61 -26.62 17.21
CA PHE A 98 26.95 -25.94 18.33
C PHE A 98 25.95 -26.82 19.06
N LYS A 99 26.24 -27.11 20.33
CA LYS A 99 25.43 -27.94 21.24
C LYS A 99 24.64 -27.06 22.19
N ARG A 100 23.52 -26.50 21.68
CA ARG A 100 22.67 -25.56 22.42
C ARG A 100 22.23 -26.08 23.78
N ASP A 101 21.79 -27.33 23.84
CA ASP A 101 21.21 -27.91 25.07
C ASP A 101 22.19 -27.94 26.25
N LEU A 102 23.50 -28.00 25.99
CA LEU A 102 24.52 -27.98 27.05
C LEU A 102 24.75 -26.57 27.60
N ILE A 103 24.38 -25.53 26.86
CA ILE A 103 24.59 -24.13 27.25
C ILE A 103 23.35 -23.59 27.97
N SER A 104 22.15 -24.00 27.56
CA SER A 104 20.90 -23.49 28.09
C SER A 104 20.56 -24.02 29.52
N ALA A 105 21.04 -25.21 29.86
CA ALA A 105 20.57 -25.87 31.07
C ALA A 105 21.13 -25.31 32.39
N ASN A 106 22.28 -24.65 32.37
CA ASN A 106 23.01 -24.30 33.60
C ASN A 106 22.97 -22.80 33.99
N GLN A 107 22.62 -21.88 33.08
CA GLN A 107 22.92 -20.47 33.29
C GLN A 107 21.70 -19.56 33.51
N PHE A 108 20.47 -20.09 33.46
CA PHE A 108 19.24 -19.27 33.51
C PHE A 108 18.41 -19.44 34.76
N LYS A 109 19.01 -19.77 35.92
CA LYS A 109 18.37 -19.57 37.22
C LYS A 109 18.49 -18.13 37.69
N THR A 110 18.04 -17.19 36.92
CA THR A 110 17.92 -15.82 37.37
C THR A 110 16.50 -15.55 37.86
N SER A 111 16.46 -14.93 39.01
CA SER A 111 15.31 -14.43 39.77
C SER A 111 14.17 -13.95 38.88
N ASN A 112 13.10 -14.76 38.83
CA ASN A 112 11.79 -14.36 38.34
C ASN A 112 11.27 -13.16 39.14
N LYS A 113 11.41 -11.96 38.58
CA LYS A 113 10.60 -10.81 38.95
C LYS A 113 10.11 -10.12 37.69
N GLY A 114 9.02 -10.63 37.14
CA GLY A 114 8.29 -9.99 36.06
C GLY A 114 7.64 -10.99 35.13
N ASN A 115 6.35 -10.87 34.89
CA ASN A 115 5.51 -11.64 33.96
C ASN A 115 5.83 -11.37 32.48
N TYR A 116 7.08 -11.01 32.15
CA TYR A 116 7.52 -10.88 30.78
C TYR A 116 7.91 -12.28 30.30
N SER A 117 7.00 -12.89 29.54
CA SER A 117 7.24 -14.16 28.88
C SER A 117 8.62 -14.17 28.23
N GLU A 118 9.30 -15.30 28.32
CA GLU A 118 10.59 -15.59 27.72
C GLU A 118 10.52 -15.38 26.19
N LEU A 119 10.57 -14.10 25.77
CA LEU A 119 10.66 -13.79 24.34
C LEU A 119 12.00 -14.30 23.83
N ASP A 120 11.97 -15.09 22.80
CA ASP A 120 13.15 -15.61 22.13
C ASP A 120 14.06 -14.44 21.70
N SER A 121 15.37 -14.56 21.92
CA SER A 121 16.33 -13.51 21.60
C SER A 121 17.70 -14.07 21.23
N ASP A 122 18.21 -13.64 20.08
CA ASP A 122 19.58 -13.95 19.66
C ASP A 122 20.61 -13.31 20.61
N LEU A 123 20.26 -12.16 21.21
CA LEU A 123 21.15 -11.45 22.15
C LEU A 123 21.32 -12.25 23.43
N ARG A 124 20.24 -12.86 23.91
CA ARG A 124 20.30 -13.75 25.09
C ARG A 124 21.21 -14.95 24.83
N LEU A 125 21.09 -15.54 23.63
CA LEU A 125 21.96 -16.64 23.23
C LEU A 125 23.44 -16.24 23.24
N LEU A 126 23.79 -15.07 22.70
CA LEU A 126 25.17 -14.59 22.66
C LEU A 126 25.75 -14.38 24.06
N LEU A 127 24.98 -13.80 24.98
CA LEU A 127 25.40 -13.64 26.39
C LEU A 127 25.60 -15.00 27.05
N SER A 128 24.75 -15.99 26.79
CA SER A 128 24.87 -17.33 27.32
C SER A 128 26.13 -18.03 26.81
N VAL A 129 26.45 -17.86 25.52
CA VAL A 129 27.67 -18.39 24.90
C VAL A 129 28.93 -17.81 25.55
N TRP A 130 28.95 -16.49 25.78
CA TRP A 130 30.05 -15.84 26.48
C TRP A 130 30.15 -16.31 27.94
N ALA A 131 29.02 -16.37 28.67
CA ALA A 131 29.01 -16.78 30.06
C ALA A 131 29.56 -18.22 30.24
N TYR A 132 29.14 -19.14 29.35
CA TYR A 132 29.73 -20.49 29.31
C TYR A 132 31.25 -20.45 29.11
N ALA A 133 31.72 -19.68 28.09
CA ALA A 133 33.16 -19.57 27.84
C ALA A 133 33.91 -18.99 29.03
N LYS A 134 33.30 -18.04 29.78
CA LYS A 134 33.88 -17.44 30.99
C LYS A 134 33.97 -18.44 32.15
N GLU A 135 32.91 -19.22 32.40
CA GLU A 135 32.92 -20.33 33.41
C GLU A 135 33.99 -21.34 33.12
N GLU A 136 34.18 -21.70 31.87
CA GLU A 136 35.25 -22.62 31.44
C GLU A 136 36.61 -21.92 31.31
N SER A 137 36.79 -20.73 31.89
CA SER A 137 38.02 -19.92 31.84
C SER A 137 38.58 -19.74 30.43
N PHE A 138 37.72 -19.66 29.43
CA PHE A 138 38.02 -19.55 28.00
C PHE A 138 38.88 -20.72 27.47
N SER A 139 38.73 -21.93 28.06
CA SER A 139 39.42 -23.14 27.60
C SER A 139 39.03 -23.43 26.15
N ILE A 140 40.04 -23.52 25.28
CA ILE A 140 39.82 -23.74 23.83
C ILE A 140 39.14 -25.09 23.60
N ASP A 141 39.59 -26.16 24.24
CA ASP A 141 39.07 -27.51 24.03
C ASP A 141 37.64 -27.67 24.54
N ARG A 142 37.35 -27.16 25.74
CA ARG A 142 36.00 -27.21 26.32
C ARG A 142 34.99 -26.38 25.52
N CYS A 143 35.37 -25.17 25.15
CA CYS A 143 34.52 -24.30 24.32
C CYS A 143 34.29 -24.90 22.92
N LYS A 144 35.34 -25.43 22.29
CA LYS A 144 35.24 -26.08 20.98
C LYS A 144 34.34 -27.30 21.01
N TYR A 145 34.35 -28.07 22.09
CA TYR A 145 33.46 -29.23 22.26
C TYR A 145 31.97 -28.91 22.16
N VAL A 146 31.57 -27.73 22.61
CA VAL A 146 30.17 -27.23 22.51
C VAL A 146 29.92 -26.29 21.32
N GLY A 147 30.93 -26.11 20.46
CA GLY A 147 30.80 -25.25 19.28
C GLY A 147 30.95 -23.76 19.59
N ILE A 148 31.77 -23.38 20.58
CA ILE A 148 32.09 -21.99 20.93
C ILE A 148 33.55 -21.68 20.60
N HIS A 149 33.80 -20.49 20.10
CA HIS A 149 35.11 -19.96 19.82
C HIS A 149 35.64 -19.16 21.01
N ALA A 150 36.37 -19.77 21.91
CA ALA A 150 36.83 -19.19 23.18
C ALA A 150 37.58 -17.85 23.01
N ILE A 151 38.50 -17.77 22.04
CA ILE A 151 39.33 -16.56 21.82
C ILE A 151 38.41 -15.36 21.44
N ARG A 152 37.41 -15.57 20.59
CA ARG A 152 36.49 -14.48 20.23
C ARG A 152 35.66 -13.98 21.41
N CYS A 153 35.21 -14.87 22.29
CA CYS A 153 34.57 -14.50 23.54
C CYS A 153 35.48 -13.65 24.44
N GLN A 154 36.77 -14.03 24.55
CA GLN A 154 37.74 -13.28 25.34
C GLN A 154 38.06 -11.90 24.72
N GLU A 155 38.21 -11.83 23.40
CA GLU A 155 38.43 -10.57 22.68
C GLU A 155 37.23 -9.63 22.81
N ALA A 156 36.00 -10.16 22.71
CA ALA A 156 34.79 -9.41 22.93
C ALA A 156 34.72 -8.82 24.36
N GLU A 157 35.11 -9.58 25.39
CA GLU A 157 35.20 -9.08 26.76
C GLU A 157 36.19 -7.91 26.87
N LYS A 158 37.36 -8.00 26.27
CA LYS A 158 38.36 -6.91 26.26
C LYS A 158 37.84 -5.68 25.53
N LEU A 159 37.12 -5.86 24.43
CA LEU A 159 36.52 -4.76 23.68
C LEU A 159 35.39 -4.10 24.47
N ALA A 160 34.55 -4.87 25.14
CA ALA A 160 33.49 -4.37 26.00
C ALA A 160 34.04 -3.50 27.15
N LEU A 161 35.13 -3.95 27.80
CA LEU A 161 35.82 -3.15 28.83
C LEU A 161 36.31 -1.80 28.30
N ARG A 162 36.82 -1.77 27.05
CA ARG A 162 37.21 -0.50 26.41
C ARG A 162 36.00 0.42 26.20
N PHE A 163 34.86 -0.11 25.78
CA PHE A 163 33.63 0.69 25.64
C PHE A 163 33.18 1.27 26.99
N CYS A 164 33.24 0.46 28.07
CA CYS A 164 32.92 0.94 29.41
C CYS A 164 33.88 2.04 29.86
N THR A 165 35.17 1.92 29.62
CA THR A 165 36.18 2.93 29.91
C THR A 165 35.92 4.23 29.17
N ILE A 166 35.61 4.15 27.85
CA ILE A 166 35.26 5.35 27.06
C ILE A 166 33.99 6.02 27.55
N ALA A 167 33.01 5.25 27.99
CA ALA A 167 31.77 5.75 28.57
C ALA A 167 31.97 6.28 30.01
N LYS A 168 33.15 6.17 30.61
CA LYS A 168 33.44 6.49 32.01
C LYS A 168 32.51 5.71 32.97
N GLU A 169 32.39 4.44 32.78
CA GLU A 169 31.69 3.52 33.69
C GLU A 169 32.66 3.03 34.76
N GLU A 170 32.33 3.27 36.01
CA GLU A 170 33.20 2.91 37.14
C GLU A 170 33.08 1.41 37.51
N ASN A 171 31.87 0.85 37.33
CA ASN A 171 31.60 -0.54 37.67
C ASN A 171 31.33 -1.38 36.44
N CYS A 172 32.37 -2.01 35.90
CA CYS A 172 32.26 -2.87 34.72
C CYS A 172 32.14 -4.37 35.14
N SER A 173 31.11 -4.70 35.92
CA SER A 173 30.75 -6.10 36.18
C SER A 173 29.87 -6.63 35.07
N PHE A 174 30.26 -7.72 34.42
CA PHE A 174 29.48 -8.39 33.40
C PHE A 174 28.53 -9.39 34.07
N GLU A 175 27.48 -8.86 34.70
CA GLU A 175 26.37 -9.66 35.22
C GLU A 175 25.34 -9.88 34.10
N PHE A 176 24.53 -10.94 34.23
CA PHE A 176 23.47 -11.19 33.26
C PHE A 176 22.37 -10.16 33.44
N PRO A 177 22.10 -9.32 32.44
CA PRO A 177 21.18 -8.19 32.59
C PRO A 177 19.72 -8.64 32.58
N ASP A 178 18.83 -7.75 33.03
CA ASP A 178 17.43 -7.87 32.67
C ASP A 178 17.29 -7.67 31.15
N MET A 179 16.72 -8.66 30.49
CA MET A 179 16.49 -8.62 29.04
C MET A 179 15.51 -7.49 28.67
N HIS A 180 14.66 -7.06 29.61
CA HIS A 180 13.77 -5.91 29.42
C HIS A 180 14.58 -4.61 29.20
N ASP A 181 15.62 -4.35 29.99
CA ASP A 181 16.44 -3.14 29.85
C ASP A 181 17.23 -3.17 28.53
N LEU A 182 17.80 -4.32 28.16
CA LEU A 182 18.46 -4.47 26.87
C LEU A 182 17.49 -4.23 25.69
N SER A 183 16.30 -4.78 25.75
CA SER A 183 15.27 -4.57 24.73
C SER A 183 14.86 -3.10 24.63
N LYS A 184 14.80 -2.40 25.77
CA LYS A 184 14.51 -0.97 25.82
C LYS A 184 15.63 -0.14 25.19
N VAL A 185 16.89 -0.47 25.44
CA VAL A 185 18.03 0.14 24.73
C VAL A 185 17.89 -0.03 23.23
N MET A 186 17.58 -1.26 22.78
CA MET A 186 17.39 -1.57 21.37
C MET A 186 16.26 -0.74 20.77
N LEU A 187 15.12 -0.65 21.44
CA LEU A 187 13.96 0.12 20.99
C LEU A 187 14.28 1.60 20.81
N ILE A 188 14.99 2.20 21.75
CA ILE A 188 15.35 3.63 21.69
C ILE A 188 16.39 3.87 20.58
N ALA A 189 17.44 3.06 20.52
CA ALA A 189 18.54 3.28 19.60
C ALA A 189 18.25 2.87 18.15
N PHE A 190 17.35 1.90 17.95
CA PHE A 190 17.04 1.33 16.64
C PHE A 190 15.55 1.42 16.29
N SER A 191 14.87 2.45 16.75
CA SER A 191 13.43 2.67 16.56
C SER A 191 12.93 2.57 15.12
N ASP A 192 13.77 2.92 14.14
CA ASP A 192 13.49 2.82 12.70
C ASP A 192 13.62 1.38 12.16
N GLN A 193 14.21 0.47 12.94
CA GLN A 193 14.38 -0.95 12.56
C GLN A 193 13.35 -1.87 13.22
N ILE A 194 12.48 -1.33 14.09
CA ILE A 194 11.34 -2.08 14.61
C ILE A 194 10.58 -2.73 13.47
N ALA A 195 10.23 -4.01 13.64
CA ALA A 195 9.51 -4.75 12.63
C ALA A 195 8.39 -5.62 13.21
N TYR A 196 7.32 -5.75 12.45
CA TYR A 196 6.11 -6.47 12.80
C TYR A 196 5.88 -7.66 11.87
N LEU A 197 5.51 -8.81 12.41
CA LEU A 197 5.28 -10.04 11.65
C LEU A 197 4.07 -9.86 10.73
N LYS A 198 4.30 -9.95 9.41
CA LYS A 198 3.26 -9.74 8.42
C LYS A 198 2.16 -10.81 8.46
N SER A 199 2.55 -12.07 8.62
CA SER A 199 1.62 -13.21 8.69
C SER A 199 2.27 -14.33 9.48
N ARG A 200 1.50 -15.02 10.33
CA ARG A 200 1.98 -16.19 11.08
C ARG A 200 2.56 -17.23 10.14
N GLY A 201 3.70 -17.84 10.55
CA GLY A 201 4.40 -18.87 9.76
C GLY A 201 5.29 -18.35 8.62
N THR A 202 5.32 -17.03 8.34
CA THR A 202 6.10 -16.49 7.20
C THR A 202 7.38 -15.96 7.80
N LYS A 203 8.16 -16.00 8.34
CA LYS A 203 9.46 -15.36 8.73
C LYS A 203 9.72 -14.00 8.01
N ILE A 204 8.65 -13.32 7.58
CA ILE A 204 8.69 -12.02 6.90
C ILE A 204 8.05 -10.97 7.80
N TYR A 205 8.81 -9.94 8.06
CA TYR A 205 8.43 -8.81 8.91
C TYR A 205 8.35 -7.53 8.07
N LEU A 206 7.51 -6.59 8.48
CA LEU A 206 7.43 -5.25 7.93
C LEU A 206 8.07 -4.28 8.93
N SER A 207 9.09 -3.55 8.49
CA SER A 207 9.70 -2.51 9.34
C SER A 207 8.84 -1.26 9.44
N SER A 208 9.11 -0.42 10.43
CA SER A 208 8.46 0.89 10.58
C SER A 208 8.70 1.83 9.40
N SER A 209 9.74 1.58 8.60
CA SER A 209 10.02 2.29 7.34
C SER A 209 9.35 1.68 6.10
N GLY A 210 8.54 0.62 6.24
CA GLY A 210 7.87 -0.08 5.14
C GLY A 210 8.70 -1.15 4.43
N ALA A 211 9.96 -1.37 4.85
CA ALA A 211 10.81 -2.40 4.24
C ALA A 211 10.39 -3.81 4.68
N LYS A 212 10.47 -4.77 3.74
CA LYS A 212 10.28 -6.19 4.04
C LYS A 212 11.58 -6.77 4.53
N LEU A 213 11.58 -7.30 5.75
CA LEU A 213 12.74 -7.90 6.41
C LEU A 213 12.52 -9.39 6.58
N HIS A 214 13.55 -10.16 6.34
CA HIS A 214 13.55 -11.62 6.50
C HIS A 214 14.29 -12.01 7.77
N LEU A 215 13.68 -12.87 8.59
CA LEU A 215 14.33 -13.42 9.77
C LEU A 215 15.38 -14.45 9.36
N ASN A 216 16.60 -14.32 9.88
CA ASN A 216 17.65 -15.29 9.66
C ASN A 216 17.20 -16.69 10.12
N LYS A 217 17.52 -17.72 9.33
CA LYS A 217 17.17 -19.12 9.66
C LYS A 217 17.77 -19.63 10.97
N ARG A 218 18.86 -19.01 11.42
CA ARG A 218 19.60 -19.37 12.64
C ARG A 218 19.14 -18.58 13.86
N SER A 219 18.20 -17.65 13.70
CA SER A 219 17.66 -16.86 14.80
C SER A 219 16.90 -17.74 15.79
N GLU A 220 17.05 -17.43 17.06
CA GLU A 220 16.31 -18.02 18.17
C GLU A 220 14.86 -17.57 18.19
N VAL A 221 14.56 -16.43 17.58
CA VAL A 221 13.21 -15.88 17.49
C VAL A 221 12.34 -16.74 16.58
N LYS A 222 11.22 -17.26 17.11
CA LYS A 222 10.32 -18.16 16.37
C LYS A 222 9.01 -17.50 16.02
N ASP A 223 8.28 -16.99 17.01
CA ASP A 223 6.89 -16.55 16.87
C ASP A 223 6.60 -15.15 17.43
N ALA A 224 7.64 -14.35 17.70
CA ALA A 224 7.46 -12.99 18.18
C ALA A 224 6.76 -12.13 17.11
N LYS A 225 5.65 -11.45 17.50
CA LYS A 225 4.94 -10.52 16.62
C LYS A 225 5.77 -9.29 16.32
N TRP A 226 6.45 -8.77 17.33
CA TRP A 226 7.32 -7.61 17.25
C TRP A 226 8.76 -8.03 17.47
N VAL A 227 9.64 -7.53 16.65
CA VAL A 227 11.06 -7.81 16.74
C VAL A 227 11.87 -6.55 16.49
N ILE A 228 13.08 -6.53 17.03
CA ILE A 228 14.06 -5.51 16.73
C ILE A 228 15.41 -6.19 16.41
N PRO A 229 15.96 -5.98 15.21
CA PRO A 229 17.29 -6.44 14.86
C PRO A 229 18.35 -5.43 15.31
N LEU A 230 19.50 -5.93 15.74
CA LEU A 230 20.68 -5.10 15.92
C LEU A 230 21.31 -4.76 14.56
N LYS A 231 21.19 -5.64 13.57
CA LYS A 231 21.81 -5.50 12.26
C LYS A 231 20.87 -5.96 11.15
N ILE A 232 20.84 -5.20 10.08
CA ILE A 232 20.16 -5.56 8.83
C ILE A 232 21.23 -5.66 7.74
N VAL A 233 21.26 -6.79 7.03
CA VAL A 233 22.23 -7.05 5.97
C VAL A 233 21.52 -7.32 4.65
N GLU A 234 22.09 -6.82 3.56
CA GLU A 234 21.63 -7.11 2.21
C GLU A 234 22.21 -8.46 1.75
N LYS A 235 21.35 -9.39 1.41
CA LYS A 235 21.74 -10.70 0.86
C LYS A 235 21.12 -10.89 -0.52
N PRO A 236 21.93 -10.98 -1.59
CA PRO A 236 21.41 -11.31 -2.90
C PRO A 236 21.00 -12.80 -2.93
N ILE A 237 19.71 -13.04 -3.20
CA ILE A 237 19.16 -14.39 -3.39
C ILE A 237 18.51 -14.42 -4.77
N LYS A 238 19.03 -15.25 -5.68
CA LYS A 238 18.53 -15.40 -7.07
C LYS A 238 18.38 -14.06 -7.82
N GLY A 239 19.34 -13.15 -7.65
CA GLY A 239 19.31 -11.83 -8.32
C GLY A 239 18.41 -10.77 -7.66
N ILE A 240 17.70 -11.12 -6.57
CA ILE A 240 16.89 -10.18 -5.79
C ILE A 240 17.62 -9.87 -4.50
N VAL A 241 17.76 -8.59 -4.17
CA VAL A 241 18.33 -8.15 -2.90
C VAL A 241 17.29 -8.32 -1.80
N ASN A 242 17.55 -9.23 -0.85
CA ASN A 242 16.73 -9.41 0.35
C ASN A 242 17.41 -8.76 1.54
N LEU A 243 16.61 -8.10 2.39
CA LEU A 243 17.08 -7.57 3.66
C LEU A 243 16.88 -8.65 4.74
N GLU A 244 17.97 -9.13 5.30
CA GLU A 244 17.97 -10.15 6.35
C GLU A 244 18.31 -9.52 7.70
N MET A 245 17.54 -9.87 8.72
CA MET A 245 17.75 -9.44 10.10
C MET A 245 18.72 -10.36 10.81
N GLU A 246 19.72 -9.79 11.47
CA GLU A 246 20.67 -10.50 12.32
C GLU A 246 20.65 -9.96 13.75
N PHE A 247 20.88 -10.82 14.72
CA PHE A 247 20.86 -10.51 16.15
C PHE A 247 19.53 -9.89 16.58
N VAL A 248 18.48 -10.68 16.44
CA VAL A 248 17.09 -10.26 16.60
C VAL A 248 16.62 -10.53 18.02
N THR A 249 15.86 -9.62 18.57
CA THR A 249 15.15 -9.77 19.86
C THR A 249 13.66 -9.59 19.66
N GLY A 250 12.87 -10.49 20.26
CA GLY A 250 11.43 -10.32 20.39
C GLY A 250 11.10 -9.18 21.35
N ILE A 251 10.08 -8.41 21.02
CA ILE A 251 9.64 -7.25 21.81
C ILE A 251 8.18 -7.43 22.22
N ASP A 252 7.86 -7.08 23.46
CA ASP A 252 6.48 -7.02 23.95
C ASP A 252 5.78 -5.76 23.42
N GLU A 253 4.51 -5.89 23.04
CA GLU A 253 3.73 -4.78 22.50
C GLU A 253 3.51 -3.67 23.55
N ASN A 254 3.44 -4.00 24.84
CA ASN A 254 3.33 -3.00 25.90
C ASN A 254 4.58 -2.13 25.98
N MET A 255 5.77 -2.74 25.83
CA MET A 255 7.03 -1.99 25.81
C MET A 255 7.08 -0.98 24.64
N ILE A 256 6.53 -1.35 23.48
CA ILE A 256 6.42 -0.42 22.34
C ILE A 256 5.50 0.74 22.71
N THR A 257 4.37 0.45 23.34
CA THR A 257 3.41 1.46 23.75
C THR A 257 4.03 2.42 24.77
N ASP A 258 4.79 1.91 25.73
CA ASP A 258 5.43 2.71 26.78
C ASP A 258 6.57 3.59 26.22
N VAL A 259 7.44 3.03 25.38
CA VAL A 259 8.59 3.74 24.80
C VAL A 259 8.17 4.79 23.78
N PHE A 260 7.12 4.51 23.00
CA PHE A 260 6.67 5.38 21.90
C PHE A 260 5.34 6.08 22.16
N GLN A 261 4.89 6.20 23.42
CA GLN A 261 3.60 6.78 23.80
C GLN A 261 3.29 8.09 23.06
N ASP A 262 4.27 8.99 22.97
CA ASP A 262 4.16 10.31 22.33
C ASP A 262 4.24 10.24 20.79
N SER A 263 4.75 9.14 20.23
CA SER A 263 4.95 8.96 18.78
C SER A 263 3.92 8.04 18.15
N LEU A 264 3.06 7.42 18.96
CA LEU A 264 2.00 6.54 18.50
C LEU A 264 0.80 7.34 18.02
N GLU A 265 0.49 7.21 16.73
CA GLU A 265 -0.69 7.82 16.15
C GLU A 265 -1.88 6.88 16.27
N LYS A 266 -2.95 7.30 16.94
CA LYS A 266 -4.24 6.62 16.90
C LYS A 266 -5.00 7.08 15.68
N LYS A 267 -5.24 6.17 14.74
CA LYS A 267 -5.94 6.47 13.48
C LYS A 267 -7.22 5.66 13.34
N SER A 268 -8.10 6.22 12.53
CA SER A 268 -9.35 5.57 12.13
C SER A 268 -9.47 5.67 10.61
N GLU A 269 -9.81 4.56 9.98
CA GLU A 269 -10.13 4.51 8.55
C GLU A 269 -11.45 3.78 8.33
N VAL A 270 -12.20 4.23 7.33
CA VAL A 270 -13.42 3.56 6.90
C VAL A 270 -13.10 2.83 5.60
N ILE A 271 -13.34 1.53 5.60
CA ILE A 271 -13.03 0.68 4.45
C ILE A 271 -14.18 -0.25 4.13
N LEU A 272 -14.23 -0.68 2.88
CA LEU A 272 -15.09 -1.79 2.47
C LEU A 272 -14.38 -3.13 2.77
N ASN A 273 -15.02 -3.99 3.57
CA ASN A 273 -14.53 -5.35 3.74
C ASN A 273 -14.76 -6.14 2.43
N PRO A 274 -13.71 -6.66 1.78
CA PRO A 274 -13.83 -7.29 0.46
C PRO A 274 -14.64 -8.59 0.46
N GLU A 275 -14.67 -9.32 1.58
CA GLU A 275 -15.37 -10.59 1.70
C GLU A 275 -16.86 -10.39 1.95
N THR A 276 -17.20 -9.56 2.92
CA THR A 276 -18.60 -9.32 3.34
C THR A 276 -19.28 -8.21 2.56
N ARG A 277 -18.50 -7.36 1.88
CA ARG A 277 -18.95 -6.12 1.24
C ARG A 277 -19.67 -5.15 2.20
N LYS A 278 -19.36 -5.24 3.48
CA LYS A 278 -19.81 -4.28 4.50
C LYS A 278 -18.77 -3.20 4.67
N VAL A 279 -19.24 -1.99 4.89
CA VAL A 279 -18.37 -0.87 5.29
C VAL A 279 -18.12 -0.98 6.78
N ILE A 280 -16.86 -0.98 7.18
CA ILE A 280 -16.43 -1.09 8.57
C ILE A 280 -15.47 0.04 8.90
N ARG A 281 -15.46 0.43 10.16
CA ARG A 281 -14.45 1.34 10.71
C ARG A 281 -13.35 0.52 11.37
N ARG A 282 -12.10 0.78 10.97
CA ARG A 282 -10.90 0.26 11.60
C ARG A 282 -10.25 1.34 12.43
N ASN A 283 -10.17 1.11 13.73
CA ASN A 283 -9.34 1.92 14.63
C ASN A 283 -8.05 1.15 14.87
N PHE A 284 -6.91 1.81 14.76
CA PHE A 284 -5.60 1.19 14.92
C PHE A 284 -4.57 2.18 15.46
N ASN A 285 -3.52 1.62 16.06
CA ASN A 285 -2.32 2.35 16.36
C ASN A 285 -1.37 2.27 15.18
N GLN A 286 -0.67 3.36 14.87
CA GLN A 286 0.30 3.41 13.78
C GLN A 286 1.66 3.83 14.29
N LEU A 287 2.69 3.07 13.90
CA LEU A 287 4.10 3.38 14.13
C LEU A 287 4.82 3.32 12.77
N GLY A 288 5.09 4.48 12.17
CA GLY A 288 5.53 4.54 10.79
C GLY A 288 4.53 3.85 9.85
N GLU A 289 4.99 2.87 9.07
CA GLU A 289 4.14 2.10 8.16
C GLU A 289 3.43 0.90 8.83
N ILE A 290 3.69 0.63 10.10
CA ILE A 290 3.10 -0.51 10.81
C ILE A 290 1.77 -0.09 11.44
N LYS A 291 0.71 -0.78 11.06
CA LYS A 291 -0.62 -0.69 11.70
C LYS A 291 -0.79 -1.90 12.62
N PHE A 292 -1.16 -1.65 13.86
CA PHE A 292 -1.36 -2.71 14.84
C PHE A 292 -2.50 -2.38 15.81
N ASN A 293 -2.89 -3.33 16.65
CA ASN A 293 -4.01 -3.21 17.57
C ASN A 293 -5.32 -2.84 16.85
N ILE A 294 -5.52 -3.46 15.68
CA ILE A 294 -6.62 -3.16 14.78
C ILE A 294 -7.91 -3.65 15.42
N LYS A 295 -8.85 -2.73 15.64
CA LYS A 295 -10.21 -3.01 16.10
C LYS A 295 -11.20 -2.62 15.03
N GLU A 296 -12.02 -3.56 14.59
CA GLU A 296 -13.06 -3.34 13.60
C GLU A 296 -14.41 -3.11 14.30
N SER A 297 -15.20 -2.18 13.75
CA SER A 297 -16.54 -1.85 14.22
C SER A 297 -17.46 -1.64 13.02
N GLU A 298 -18.69 -2.17 13.08
CA GLU A 298 -19.74 -1.91 12.10
C GLU A 298 -20.45 -0.56 12.35
N SER A 299 -20.12 0.13 13.44
CA SER A 299 -20.67 1.47 13.73
C SER A 299 -20.02 2.52 12.85
N VAL A 300 -20.62 2.76 11.70
CA VAL A 300 -20.16 3.72 10.67
C VAL A 300 -21.30 4.68 10.36
N SER A 301 -21.00 5.96 10.15
CA SER A 301 -22.01 6.94 9.77
C SER A 301 -22.55 6.69 8.35
N GLU A 302 -23.80 7.09 8.07
CA GLU A 302 -24.38 6.97 6.73
C GLU A 302 -23.55 7.72 5.68
N GLN A 303 -22.93 8.83 6.06
CA GLN A 303 -22.05 9.60 5.17
C GLN A 303 -20.78 8.82 4.83
N ASP A 304 -20.13 8.19 5.81
CA ASP A 304 -18.93 7.38 5.59
C ASP A 304 -19.25 6.13 4.75
N ILE A 305 -20.42 5.51 4.96
CA ILE A 305 -20.90 4.36 4.17
C ILE A 305 -21.07 4.80 2.70
N SER A 306 -21.76 5.91 2.48
CA SER A 306 -22.00 6.47 1.15
C SER A 306 -20.69 6.80 0.44
N LEU A 307 -19.74 7.42 1.15
CA LEU A 307 -18.42 7.78 0.62
C LEU A 307 -17.58 6.54 0.26
N ALA A 308 -17.57 5.54 1.13
CA ALA A 308 -16.83 4.30 0.89
C ALA A 308 -17.31 3.60 -0.39
N TYR A 309 -18.62 3.39 -0.55
CA TYR A 309 -19.16 2.79 -1.78
C TYR A 309 -18.95 3.65 -3.01
N THR A 310 -19.03 4.97 -2.87
CA THR A 310 -18.75 5.91 -3.97
C THR A 310 -17.32 5.74 -4.48
N ASN A 311 -16.34 5.68 -3.58
CA ASN A 311 -14.94 5.50 -3.94
C ASN A 311 -14.69 4.15 -4.63
N GLU A 312 -15.35 3.10 -4.19
CA GLU A 312 -15.25 1.77 -4.80
C GLU A 312 -15.88 1.71 -6.21
N LEU A 313 -16.96 2.48 -6.44
CA LEU A 313 -17.55 2.63 -7.78
C LEU A 313 -16.66 3.47 -8.70
N ILE A 314 -16.07 4.55 -8.20
CA ILE A 314 -15.13 5.40 -8.97
C ILE A 314 -13.89 4.60 -9.35
N SER A 315 -13.39 3.75 -8.44
CA SER A 315 -12.22 2.88 -8.66
C SER A 315 -12.54 1.62 -9.47
N GLU A 316 -13.78 1.45 -9.93
CA GLU A 316 -14.26 0.30 -10.72
C GLU A 316 -14.16 -1.06 -10.02
N ASN A 317 -13.96 -1.06 -8.69
CA ASN A 317 -13.96 -2.28 -7.88
C ASN A 317 -15.37 -2.84 -7.67
N LEU A 318 -16.39 -2.00 -7.80
CA LEU A 318 -17.81 -2.36 -7.75
C LEU A 318 -18.53 -1.88 -9.00
N THR A 319 -19.59 -2.63 -9.38
CA THR A 319 -20.42 -2.30 -10.55
C THR A 319 -21.90 -2.30 -10.18
N LEU A 320 -22.66 -1.35 -10.73
CA LEU A 320 -24.09 -1.24 -10.53
C LEU A 320 -24.83 -2.24 -11.42
N LYS A 321 -25.67 -3.08 -10.83
CA LYS A 321 -26.46 -4.08 -11.60
C LYS A 321 -27.49 -3.42 -12.53
N LYS A 322 -27.98 -2.25 -12.16
CA LYS A 322 -29.01 -1.50 -12.90
C LYS A 322 -28.43 -0.43 -13.83
N TRP A 323 -27.16 -0.57 -14.19
CA TRP A 323 -26.60 0.09 -15.35
C TRP A 323 -26.96 -0.73 -16.59
N ASP A 324 -28.11 -0.47 -17.17
CA ASP A 324 -28.72 -1.24 -18.24
C ASP A 324 -28.65 -0.51 -19.60
N SER A 325 -29.18 -1.15 -20.64
CA SER A 325 -29.23 -0.58 -22.00
C SER A 325 -30.00 0.73 -22.10
N ASN A 326 -30.87 1.05 -21.13
CA ASN A 326 -31.58 2.33 -21.14
C ASN A 326 -30.66 3.47 -20.66
N VAL A 327 -29.79 3.17 -19.68
CA VAL A 327 -28.74 4.10 -19.23
C VAL A 327 -27.79 4.37 -20.38
N ASP A 328 -27.29 3.33 -21.05
CA ASP A 328 -26.38 3.48 -22.20
C ASP A 328 -27.05 4.25 -23.35
N SER A 329 -28.31 3.95 -23.65
CA SER A 329 -29.08 4.68 -24.67
C SER A 329 -29.24 6.18 -24.33
N PHE A 330 -29.47 6.51 -23.06
CA PHE A 330 -29.56 7.89 -22.62
C PHE A 330 -28.21 8.62 -22.76
N LEU A 331 -27.11 7.98 -22.36
CA LEU A 331 -25.77 8.54 -22.48
C LEU A 331 -25.34 8.72 -23.95
N ASN A 332 -25.62 7.73 -24.79
CA ASN A 332 -25.31 7.82 -26.24
C ASN A 332 -26.06 8.98 -26.91
N ARG A 333 -27.29 9.29 -26.49
CA ARG A 333 -28.05 10.46 -27.00
C ARG A 333 -27.39 11.78 -26.58
N ILE A 334 -26.92 11.87 -25.35
CA ILE A 334 -26.19 13.06 -24.86
C ILE A 334 -24.89 13.22 -25.63
N GLU A 335 -24.13 12.14 -25.76
CA GLU A 335 -22.85 12.17 -26.50
C GLU A 335 -23.05 12.56 -27.97
N PHE A 336 -24.09 12.02 -28.62
CA PHE A 336 -24.46 12.37 -29.99
C PHE A 336 -24.71 13.87 -30.15
N ILE A 337 -25.49 14.49 -29.24
CA ILE A 337 -25.76 15.92 -29.30
C ILE A 337 -24.48 16.73 -29.07
N ASN A 338 -23.71 16.41 -28.05
CA ASN A 338 -22.49 17.16 -27.73
C ASN A 338 -21.45 17.08 -28.83
N GLN A 339 -21.37 15.93 -29.54
CA GLN A 339 -20.39 15.76 -30.63
C GLN A 339 -20.81 16.47 -31.93
N ASN A 340 -22.10 16.42 -32.26
CA ASN A 340 -22.57 16.96 -33.56
C ASN A 340 -23.15 18.39 -33.46
N TYR A 341 -23.62 18.77 -32.28
CA TYR A 341 -24.33 20.03 -32.06
C TYR A 341 -23.92 20.68 -30.72
N PRO A 342 -22.65 21.00 -30.51
CA PRO A 342 -22.12 21.56 -29.26
C PRO A 342 -22.83 22.88 -28.88
N ASP A 343 -23.27 23.64 -29.86
CA ASP A 343 -23.98 24.93 -29.67
C ASP A 343 -25.35 24.78 -29.02
N TYR A 344 -25.91 23.57 -28.91
CA TYR A 344 -27.16 23.35 -28.18
C TYR A 344 -26.97 23.45 -26.66
N GLY A 345 -25.73 23.47 -26.14
CA GLY A 345 -25.42 23.73 -24.76
C GLY A 345 -25.87 22.64 -23.77
N LEU A 346 -26.01 21.39 -24.26
CA LEU A 346 -26.32 20.24 -23.40
C LEU A 346 -25.10 19.87 -22.55
N SER A 347 -25.28 19.72 -21.25
CA SER A 347 -24.19 19.32 -20.35
C SER A 347 -23.64 17.93 -20.69
N PRO A 348 -22.31 17.78 -20.87
CA PRO A 348 -21.71 16.49 -21.20
C PRO A 348 -21.68 15.56 -19.98
N PHE A 349 -21.74 14.26 -20.23
CA PHE A 349 -21.53 13.25 -19.19
C PHE A 349 -20.03 12.92 -19.09
N ASP A 350 -19.28 13.81 -18.49
CA ASP A 350 -17.84 13.66 -18.24
C ASP A 350 -17.55 12.88 -16.94
N LYS A 351 -16.25 12.78 -16.59
CA LYS A 351 -15.83 12.16 -15.34
C LYS A 351 -16.44 12.82 -14.10
N GLY A 352 -16.60 14.14 -14.10
CA GLY A 352 -17.20 14.87 -12.98
C GLY A 352 -18.67 14.53 -12.79
N ALA A 353 -19.45 14.46 -13.89
CA ALA A 353 -20.84 14.04 -13.88
C ALA A 353 -21.00 12.58 -13.45
N ARG A 354 -20.10 11.69 -13.87
CA ARG A 354 -20.06 10.29 -13.42
C ARG A 354 -19.83 10.18 -11.91
N ASP A 355 -18.87 10.92 -11.37
CA ASP A 355 -18.58 10.94 -9.94
C ASP A 355 -19.77 11.49 -9.14
N GLN A 356 -20.45 12.51 -9.64
CA GLN A 356 -21.68 13.05 -9.05
C GLN A 356 -22.82 12.03 -9.08
N LEU A 357 -22.98 11.29 -10.19
CA LEU A 357 -23.95 10.20 -10.29
C LEU A 357 -23.71 9.16 -9.20
N PHE A 358 -22.48 8.68 -9.04
CA PHE A 358 -22.15 7.70 -8.03
C PHE A 358 -22.39 8.20 -6.61
N LYS A 359 -22.06 9.46 -6.31
CA LYS A 359 -22.40 10.09 -5.03
C LYS A 359 -23.92 10.09 -4.77
N LYS A 360 -24.73 10.46 -5.76
CA LYS A 360 -26.19 10.46 -5.63
C LYS A 360 -26.77 9.05 -5.53
N VAL A 361 -26.23 8.09 -6.25
CA VAL A 361 -26.65 6.67 -6.16
C VAL A 361 -26.37 6.11 -4.78
N CYS A 362 -25.21 6.41 -4.19
CA CYS A 362 -24.81 5.93 -2.87
C CYS A 362 -25.46 6.70 -1.71
N SER A 363 -25.96 7.91 -1.95
CA SER A 363 -26.53 8.75 -0.90
C SER A 363 -27.70 8.08 -0.18
N GLY A 364 -27.63 8.07 1.18
CA GLY A 364 -28.66 7.51 2.07
C GLY A 364 -28.73 5.98 2.09
N ALA A 365 -27.85 5.29 1.37
CA ALA A 365 -27.84 3.83 1.35
C ALA A 365 -27.08 3.27 2.58
N LYS A 366 -27.65 2.21 3.17
CA LYS A 366 -27.09 1.52 4.35
C LYS A 366 -26.33 0.24 3.99
N SER A 367 -26.46 -0.23 2.75
CA SER A 367 -25.83 -1.48 2.33
C SER A 367 -25.53 -1.52 0.83
N TRP A 368 -24.55 -2.35 0.45
CA TRP A 368 -24.28 -2.62 -0.96
C TRP A 368 -25.48 -3.17 -1.72
N LYS A 369 -26.33 -3.98 -1.05
CA LYS A 369 -27.52 -4.57 -1.66
C LYS A 369 -28.51 -3.50 -2.15
N GLU A 370 -28.68 -2.43 -1.39
CA GLU A 370 -29.52 -1.30 -1.77
C GLU A 370 -28.95 -0.56 -2.98
N ILE A 371 -27.65 -0.22 -2.93
CA ILE A 371 -26.95 0.50 -4.00
C ILE A 371 -26.97 -0.30 -5.31
N LYS A 372 -26.60 -1.59 -5.22
CA LYS A 372 -26.51 -2.47 -6.39
C LYS A 372 -27.84 -2.58 -7.16
N ASN A 373 -28.97 -2.53 -6.46
CA ASN A 373 -30.30 -2.69 -7.04
C ASN A 373 -31.03 -1.36 -7.30
N LYS A 374 -30.41 -0.21 -6.98
CA LYS A 374 -31.00 1.10 -7.21
C LYS A 374 -31.07 1.41 -8.71
N GLU A 375 -32.23 1.89 -9.16
CA GLU A 375 -32.41 2.29 -10.55
C GLU A 375 -31.51 3.49 -10.87
N VAL A 376 -30.63 3.32 -11.86
CA VAL A 376 -29.58 4.33 -12.20
C VAL A 376 -30.18 5.44 -13.08
N LEU A 377 -31.02 5.09 -14.05
CA LEU A 377 -31.54 6.04 -15.03
C LEU A 377 -32.27 7.23 -14.40
N PRO A 378 -33.18 7.06 -13.43
CA PRO A 378 -33.82 8.21 -12.79
C PRO A 378 -32.84 9.14 -12.06
N VAL A 379 -31.80 8.55 -11.42
CA VAL A 379 -30.76 9.33 -10.72
C VAL A 379 -29.90 10.09 -11.73
N LEU A 380 -29.58 9.46 -12.86
CA LEU A 380 -28.84 10.08 -13.95
C LEU A 380 -29.62 11.22 -14.58
N MET A 381 -30.90 11.04 -14.87
CA MET A 381 -31.77 12.12 -15.41
C MET A 381 -31.84 13.31 -14.46
N ASN A 382 -31.83 13.09 -13.16
CA ASN A 382 -31.82 14.17 -12.15
C ASN A 382 -30.48 14.95 -12.07
N LEU A 383 -29.48 14.64 -12.90
CA LEU A 383 -28.30 15.50 -13.08
C LEU A 383 -28.54 16.62 -14.09
N TYR A 384 -29.57 16.50 -14.91
CA TYR A 384 -29.90 17.43 -15.98
C TYR A 384 -31.12 18.28 -15.61
N SER A 385 -31.15 19.52 -16.06
CA SER A 385 -32.29 20.39 -15.88
C SER A 385 -33.49 19.94 -16.74
N LYS A 386 -34.66 20.45 -16.45
CA LYS A 386 -35.85 20.15 -17.22
C LYS A 386 -35.71 20.61 -18.68
N GLU A 387 -35.11 21.76 -18.88
CA GLU A 387 -34.82 22.33 -20.20
C GLU A 387 -33.87 21.46 -21.01
N GLU A 388 -32.80 20.93 -20.37
CA GLU A 388 -31.87 20.02 -21.01
C GLU A 388 -32.53 18.69 -21.41
N LEU A 389 -33.38 18.14 -20.55
CA LEU A 389 -34.14 16.93 -20.87
C LEU A 389 -35.14 17.12 -22.00
N GLU A 390 -35.86 18.27 -22.03
CA GLU A 390 -36.77 18.64 -23.13
C GLU A 390 -35.98 18.83 -24.45
N LEU A 391 -34.84 19.51 -24.38
CA LEU A 391 -33.94 19.66 -25.52
C LEU A 391 -33.47 18.28 -26.05
N LEU A 392 -33.04 17.37 -25.16
CA LEU A 392 -32.60 16.03 -25.54
C LEU A 392 -33.71 15.23 -26.20
N GLU A 393 -34.97 15.29 -25.70
CA GLU A 393 -36.10 14.57 -26.33
C GLU A 393 -36.47 15.14 -27.70
N ARG A 394 -36.29 16.44 -27.92
CA ARG A 394 -36.57 17.09 -29.23
C ARG A 394 -35.43 16.93 -30.21
N ALA A 395 -34.19 17.03 -29.77
CA ALA A 395 -33.00 16.96 -30.64
C ALA A 395 -32.57 15.51 -30.94
N ALA A 396 -32.63 14.61 -29.97
CA ALA A 396 -32.30 13.21 -30.11
C ALA A 396 -33.44 12.33 -29.55
N PRO A 397 -34.58 12.24 -30.20
CA PRO A 397 -35.73 11.46 -29.74
C PRO A 397 -35.38 9.96 -29.65
N LYS A 398 -36.06 9.22 -28.77
CA LYS A 398 -35.87 7.77 -28.64
C LYS A 398 -36.41 7.00 -29.84
N GLU A 399 -37.45 7.52 -30.46
CA GLU A 399 -38.22 6.89 -31.53
C GLU A 399 -38.64 7.92 -32.56
N ILE A 400 -38.89 7.47 -33.78
CA ILE A 400 -39.43 8.27 -34.89
C ILE A 400 -40.57 7.53 -35.58
N PHE A 401 -41.55 8.27 -36.06
CA PHE A 401 -42.61 7.79 -36.94
C PHE A 401 -42.25 8.17 -38.38
N LEU A 402 -42.31 7.24 -39.28
CA LEU A 402 -42.19 7.52 -40.72
C LEU A 402 -43.55 7.96 -41.30
N SER A 403 -43.54 8.82 -42.30
CA SER A 403 -44.67 9.67 -42.75
C SER A 403 -46.01 8.95 -42.96
N ASN A 404 -46.02 7.67 -43.24
CA ASN A 404 -47.25 6.89 -43.53
C ASN A 404 -47.42 5.69 -42.58
N ASN A 405 -46.56 5.54 -41.58
CA ASN A 405 -46.62 4.40 -40.71
C ASN A 405 -46.95 4.80 -39.28
N LYS A 406 -47.97 4.15 -38.67
CA LYS A 406 -48.30 4.32 -37.25
C LYS A 406 -47.32 3.63 -36.31
N ARG A 407 -46.31 2.95 -36.87
CA ARG A 407 -45.29 2.25 -36.12
C ARG A 407 -44.15 3.19 -35.72
N ALA A 408 -43.76 3.16 -34.44
CA ALA A 408 -42.57 3.83 -33.96
C ALA A 408 -41.33 2.99 -34.25
N TYR A 409 -40.26 3.58 -34.74
CA TYR A 409 -38.96 3.01 -34.94
C TYR A 409 -37.96 3.51 -33.94
N ARG A 410 -37.41 2.62 -33.14
CA ARG A 410 -36.39 2.98 -32.15
C ARG A 410 -35.11 3.47 -32.83
N ILE A 411 -34.61 4.62 -32.38
CA ILE A 411 -33.36 5.18 -32.88
C ILE A 411 -32.21 4.69 -31.99
N VAL A 412 -31.17 4.20 -32.61
CA VAL A 412 -29.91 3.81 -31.96
C VAL A 412 -28.87 4.88 -32.26
N TYR A 413 -28.32 5.46 -31.21
CA TYR A 413 -27.32 6.52 -31.29
C TYR A 413 -25.93 5.99 -30.99
N ASN A 414 -24.95 6.51 -31.71
CA ASN A 414 -23.54 6.49 -31.35
C ASN A 414 -22.99 7.93 -31.42
N CYS A 415 -21.69 8.14 -31.16
CA CYS A 415 -21.09 9.48 -31.12
C CYS A 415 -21.40 10.35 -32.35
N THR A 416 -21.50 9.75 -33.55
CA THR A 416 -21.61 10.52 -34.80
C THR A 416 -22.87 10.26 -35.58
N LYS A 417 -23.58 9.15 -35.35
CA LYS A 417 -24.71 8.72 -36.17
C LYS A 417 -25.93 8.35 -35.34
N ALA A 418 -27.08 8.59 -35.94
CA ALA A 418 -28.35 8.09 -35.45
C ALA A 418 -28.94 7.13 -36.48
N LEU A 419 -29.21 5.90 -36.07
CA LEU A 419 -29.60 4.79 -36.96
C LEU A 419 -30.95 4.23 -36.60
N ILE A 420 -31.78 3.94 -37.61
CA ILE A 420 -33.01 3.12 -37.48
C ILE A 420 -32.90 1.84 -38.32
N ARG A 421 -33.49 0.77 -37.82
CA ARG A 421 -33.69 -0.49 -38.56
C ARG A 421 -35.12 -0.55 -39.08
N VAL A 422 -35.26 -0.61 -40.37
CA VAL A 422 -36.56 -0.51 -41.04
C VAL A 422 -36.69 -1.51 -42.18
N LYS A 423 -37.83 -2.19 -42.30
CA LYS A 423 -38.09 -3.10 -43.43
C LYS A 423 -38.34 -2.30 -44.70
N ILE A 424 -37.95 -2.82 -45.85
CA ILE A 424 -38.16 -2.21 -47.17
C ILE A 424 -39.62 -1.80 -47.33
N GLN A 425 -40.59 -2.66 -46.96
CA GLN A 425 -42.03 -2.45 -47.11
C GLN A 425 -42.51 -1.27 -46.26
N ASP A 426 -41.89 -1.00 -45.15
CA ASP A 426 -42.25 0.11 -44.26
C ASP A 426 -41.75 1.48 -44.79
N LEU A 427 -40.88 1.46 -45.82
CA LEU A 427 -40.35 2.66 -46.49
C LEU A 427 -41.13 3.03 -47.73
N TYR A 428 -42.09 2.19 -48.21
CA TYR A 428 -42.95 2.58 -49.28
C TYR A 428 -43.76 3.83 -48.89
N ASP A 429 -43.96 4.75 -49.83
CA ASP A 429 -44.62 6.02 -49.60
C ASP A 429 -43.89 7.01 -48.63
N VAL A 430 -42.67 6.74 -48.25
CA VAL A 430 -41.77 7.68 -47.57
C VAL A 430 -41.04 8.49 -48.64
N HIS A 431 -41.49 9.70 -48.88
CA HIS A 431 -41.00 10.55 -49.98
C HIS A 431 -39.76 11.35 -49.64
N SER A 432 -39.49 11.58 -48.35
CA SER A 432 -38.33 12.31 -47.92
C SER A 432 -37.52 11.51 -46.95
N HIS A 433 -36.17 11.66 -47.02
CA HIS A 433 -35.28 11.00 -46.11
C HIS A 433 -35.51 11.47 -44.64
N PRO A 434 -35.71 10.54 -43.69
CA PRO A 434 -36.02 10.90 -42.31
C PRO A 434 -34.89 11.71 -41.65
N ARG A 435 -35.25 12.69 -40.84
CA ARG A 435 -34.34 13.60 -40.15
C ARG A 435 -34.75 13.79 -38.69
N ILE A 436 -33.76 14.08 -37.85
CA ILE A 436 -33.91 14.45 -36.44
C ILE A 436 -33.15 15.75 -36.16
N SER A 437 -33.00 16.12 -34.90
CA SER A 437 -32.25 17.33 -34.45
C SER A 437 -32.71 18.57 -35.16
N PHE A 438 -34.01 18.86 -35.07
CA PHE A 438 -34.67 20.02 -35.73
C PHE A 438 -34.46 20.01 -37.26
N ASN A 439 -34.48 18.83 -37.87
CA ASN A 439 -34.23 18.59 -39.30
C ASN A 439 -32.78 18.80 -39.78
N ASN A 440 -31.85 18.94 -38.83
CA ASN A 440 -30.45 19.16 -39.19
C ASN A 440 -29.65 17.88 -39.39
N HIS A 441 -30.15 16.71 -38.89
CA HIS A 441 -29.41 15.44 -38.96
C HIS A 441 -30.16 14.38 -39.76
N LEU A 442 -29.51 13.82 -40.77
CA LEU A 442 -30.02 12.67 -41.56
C LEU A 442 -29.91 11.41 -40.74
N LEU A 443 -30.98 10.61 -40.67
CA LEU A 443 -30.91 9.27 -40.07
C LEU A 443 -30.20 8.30 -40.98
N THR A 444 -29.31 7.49 -40.44
CA THR A 444 -28.80 6.32 -41.16
C THR A 444 -29.88 5.23 -41.16
N LEU A 445 -30.30 4.78 -42.32
CA LEU A 445 -31.28 3.70 -42.49
C LEU A 445 -30.57 2.37 -42.70
N GLU A 446 -30.73 1.45 -41.77
CA GLU A 446 -30.40 0.03 -41.97
C GLU A 446 -31.65 -0.64 -42.51
N ILE A 447 -31.66 -0.81 -43.85
CA ILE A 447 -32.80 -1.36 -44.59
C ILE A 447 -32.76 -2.89 -44.49
N LEU A 448 -33.89 -3.48 -44.08
CA LEU A 448 -34.00 -4.90 -43.82
C LEU A 448 -34.89 -5.60 -44.85
N ALA A 449 -34.47 -6.80 -45.22
CA ALA A 449 -35.35 -7.78 -45.91
C ALA A 449 -36.47 -8.25 -44.95
N PRO A 450 -37.50 -8.95 -45.47
CA PRO A 450 -38.58 -9.50 -44.64
C PRO A 450 -38.12 -10.41 -43.49
N ASN A 451 -36.98 -11.05 -43.63
CA ASN A 451 -36.38 -11.94 -42.62
C ASN A 451 -35.41 -11.20 -41.67
N ASP A 452 -35.52 -9.89 -41.57
CA ASP A 452 -34.70 -9.00 -40.73
C ASP A 452 -33.19 -8.96 -41.06
N ARG A 453 -32.78 -9.50 -42.25
CA ARG A 453 -31.41 -9.38 -42.74
C ARG A 453 -31.20 -7.98 -43.32
N CYS A 454 -30.14 -7.30 -42.93
CA CYS A 454 -29.73 -6.04 -43.55
C CYS A 454 -29.37 -6.24 -45.00
N VAL A 455 -29.99 -5.48 -45.89
CA VAL A 455 -29.73 -5.50 -47.34
C VAL A 455 -28.98 -4.26 -47.80
N GLN A 456 -29.15 -3.14 -47.13
CA GLN A 456 -28.41 -1.91 -47.38
C GLN A 456 -28.42 -0.98 -46.20
N ILE A 457 -27.34 -0.17 -46.05
CA ILE A 457 -27.27 0.96 -45.13
C ILE A 457 -27.17 2.21 -46.01
N THR A 458 -28.02 3.21 -45.77
CA THR A 458 -28.02 4.42 -46.58
C THR A 458 -28.39 5.66 -45.74
N GLU A 459 -27.90 6.80 -46.14
CA GLU A 459 -28.28 8.15 -45.68
C GLU A 459 -28.98 8.95 -46.79
N ASN A 460 -29.24 8.30 -47.92
CA ASN A 460 -30.00 8.86 -49.05
C ASN A 460 -31.06 7.87 -49.56
N LEU A 461 -32.30 8.08 -49.10
CA LEU A 461 -33.41 7.19 -49.47
C LEU A 461 -33.77 7.34 -50.95
N ASN A 462 -33.59 8.49 -51.53
CA ASN A 462 -33.90 8.69 -52.94
C ASN A 462 -32.94 7.92 -53.88
N GLU A 463 -31.66 7.98 -53.56
CA GLU A 463 -30.63 7.18 -54.25
C GLU A 463 -30.86 5.68 -54.08
N PHE A 464 -31.31 5.25 -52.90
CA PHE A 464 -31.71 3.83 -52.71
C PHE A 464 -32.80 3.42 -53.66
N TRP A 465 -33.91 4.21 -53.78
CA TRP A 465 -35.04 3.88 -54.65
C TRP A 465 -34.70 3.87 -56.14
N THR A 466 -33.91 4.83 -56.61
CA THR A 466 -33.54 4.98 -58.02
C THR A 466 -32.39 4.05 -58.48
N GLY A 467 -31.63 3.54 -57.52
CA GLY A 467 -30.41 2.74 -57.76
C GLY A 467 -30.55 1.30 -57.29
N SER A 468 -30.02 1.04 -56.09
CA SER A 468 -29.81 -0.33 -55.56
C SER A 468 -31.11 -1.12 -55.34
N TYR A 469 -32.23 -0.44 -55.08
CA TYR A 469 -33.52 -1.11 -54.87
C TYR A 469 -33.94 -1.98 -56.06
N ILE A 470 -33.66 -1.59 -57.32
CA ILE A 470 -34.02 -2.32 -58.52
C ILE A 470 -33.40 -3.72 -58.49
N GLN A 471 -32.14 -3.83 -58.11
CA GLN A 471 -31.47 -5.13 -58.02
C GLN A 471 -31.96 -5.93 -56.82
N ILE A 472 -32.10 -5.28 -55.65
CA ILE A 472 -32.61 -5.89 -54.40
C ILE A 472 -34.03 -6.45 -54.63
N LYS A 473 -34.90 -5.70 -55.28
CA LYS A 473 -36.27 -6.15 -55.62
C LYS A 473 -36.20 -7.43 -56.49
N LYS A 474 -35.38 -7.46 -57.54
CA LYS A 474 -35.22 -8.62 -58.43
C LYS A 474 -34.79 -9.87 -57.67
N GLU A 475 -33.86 -9.72 -56.73
CA GLU A 475 -33.37 -10.85 -55.92
C GLU A 475 -34.40 -11.29 -54.87
N LEU A 476 -34.97 -10.35 -54.13
CA LEU A 476 -35.81 -10.66 -52.95
C LEU A 476 -37.25 -11.04 -53.34
N SER A 477 -37.81 -10.49 -54.43
CA SER A 477 -39.18 -10.87 -54.89
C SER A 477 -39.32 -12.33 -55.20
N GLY A 478 -38.30 -12.97 -55.78
CA GLY A 478 -38.26 -14.41 -56.02
C GLY A 478 -38.16 -15.23 -54.72
N ARG A 479 -37.47 -14.71 -53.72
CA ARG A 479 -37.27 -15.38 -52.42
C ARG A 479 -38.44 -15.20 -51.46
N TYR A 480 -39.12 -14.04 -51.54
CA TYR A 480 -40.22 -13.64 -50.65
C TYR A 480 -41.46 -13.24 -51.47
N PRO A 481 -42.10 -14.14 -52.25
CA PRO A 481 -43.20 -13.80 -53.15
C PRO A 481 -44.49 -13.39 -52.43
N LYS A 482 -44.60 -13.65 -51.14
CA LYS A 482 -45.78 -13.29 -50.33
C LYS A 482 -45.77 -11.83 -49.86
N HIS A 483 -44.64 -11.14 -50.02
CA HIS A 483 -44.50 -9.72 -49.64
C HIS A 483 -44.70 -8.83 -50.84
N GLU A 484 -45.21 -7.62 -50.57
CA GLU A 484 -45.40 -6.59 -51.62
C GLU A 484 -44.03 -6.06 -52.08
N TRP A 485 -43.86 -5.95 -53.41
CA TRP A 485 -42.68 -5.41 -54.07
C TRP A 485 -43.08 -4.36 -55.10
N ARG A 486 -43.00 -3.06 -54.74
CA ARG A 486 -43.38 -1.91 -55.57
C ARG A 486 -42.32 -1.52 -56.60
#